data_0f6a5bb58d6b871f9774c44e04c80985
#
_entry.id   0f6a5bb58d6b871f9774c44e04c80985
#
_cell.length_a   1.000
_cell.length_b   1.000
_cell.length_c   1.000
_cell.angle_alpha   90.00
_cell.angle_beta   90.00
_cell.angle_gamma   90.00
#
_symmetry.space_group_name_H-M   'P 1'
#
loop_
_entity.id
_entity.type
_entity.pdbx_description
1 polymer ?
#
loop_
_entity_poly.entity_id
_entity_poly.type
_entity_poly.pdbx_seq_one_letter_code
_entity_poly.pdbx_strand_id
1 'polypeptide(L)'
;EKFGKRVFVNVNEGFIDVLYFKDKKLEFYNSYDYNSIEDVLFYLLFCFSELKLNPDEIHTVFSGSIDLDSKLYELIYTYVRNVELIEPIDIDGIDFNILNSNILLSEF
;
A
#
# COMPACT_ATOMS: atom_id res chain seq x y z
N GLU A 1 -9.24 5.93 14.16
CA GLU A 1 -9.03 7.27 13.99
C GLU A 1 -8.94 7.75 12.54
N LYS A 2 -9.47 8.93 12.33
CA LYS A 2 -9.72 9.43 11.01
C LYS A 2 -8.49 9.62 10.14
N PHE A 3 -7.44 10.14 10.71
CA PHE A 3 -6.21 10.41 9.99
C PHE A 3 -5.08 9.55 10.51
N GLY A 4 -5.42 8.43 11.09
CA GLY A 4 -4.42 7.62 11.72
C GLY A 4 -3.44 7.03 10.76
N LYS A 5 -3.32 5.71 10.77
CA LYS A 5 -2.29 5.01 10.01
C LYS A 5 -2.85 4.42 8.73
N ARG A 6 -2.13 4.58 7.64
CA ARG A 6 -2.50 4.00 6.35
C ARG A 6 -1.27 3.51 5.63
N VAL A 7 -1.40 2.36 4.99
CA VAL A 7 -0.36 1.85 4.11
C VAL A 7 -0.88 1.91 2.69
N PHE A 8 -0.04 2.37 1.80
CA PHE A 8 -0.36 2.54 0.40
C PHE A 8 0.57 1.66 -0.39
N VAL A 9 0.01 0.78 -1.21
CA VAL A 9 0.82 -0.13 -2.03
C VAL A 9 0.46 0.08 -3.49
N ASN A 10 1.46 0.46 -4.28
CA ASN A 10 1.27 0.59 -5.72
C ASN A 10 1.91 -0.62 -6.38
N VAL A 11 1.09 -1.42 -7.07
CA VAL A 11 1.57 -2.66 -7.69
C VAL A 11 1.93 -2.37 -9.13
N ASN A 12 3.21 -2.52 -9.46
CA ASN A 12 3.72 -2.33 -10.80
C ASN A 12 4.13 -3.67 -11.38
N GLU A 13 4.46 -3.68 -12.65
CA GLU A 13 4.98 -4.89 -13.26
C GLU A 13 6.40 -5.09 -12.74
N GLY A 14 6.58 -6.15 -11.95
CA GLY A 14 7.90 -6.52 -11.46
C GLY A 14 8.32 -5.89 -10.14
N PHE A 15 7.58 -4.91 -9.63
CA PHE A 15 7.94 -4.32 -8.34
C PHE A 15 6.74 -3.64 -7.70
N ILE A 16 6.83 -3.45 -6.39
CA ILE A 16 5.80 -2.71 -5.65
C ILE A 16 6.45 -1.53 -4.94
N ASP A 17 5.65 -0.47 -4.76
CA ASP A 17 6.02 0.64 -3.90
C ASP A 17 5.17 0.53 -2.65
N VAL A 18 5.80 0.64 -1.48
CA VAL A 18 5.09 0.59 -0.20
C VAL A 18 5.34 1.90 0.52
N LEU A 19 4.25 2.60 0.85
CA LEU A 19 4.32 3.86 1.56
C LEU A 19 3.48 3.76 2.82
N TYR A 20 4.01 4.26 3.92
CA TYR A 20 3.28 4.26 5.18
C TYR A 20 3.11 5.69 5.65
N PHE A 21 1.86 6.09 5.86
CA PHE A 21 1.51 7.41 6.36
C PHE A 21 0.95 7.29 7.76
N LYS A 22 1.39 8.18 8.61
CA LYS A 22 0.85 8.31 9.96
C LYS A 22 0.47 9.76 10.16
N ASP A 23 -0.81 9.99 10.43
CA ASP A 23 -1.33 11.35 10.64
C ASP A 23 -0.95 12.28 9.51
N LYS A 24 -1.11 11.80 8.28
CA LYS A 24 -0.85 12.55 7.04
C LYS A 24 0.62 12.81 6.75
N LYS A 25 1.51 12.16 7.49
CA LYS A 25 2.94 12.28 7.25
C LYS A 25 3.49 10.99 6.67
N LEU A 26 4.33 11.11 5.66
CA LEU A 26 5.01 9.94 5.10
C LEU A 26 6.11 9.53 6.06
N GLU A 27 5.95 8.35 6.67
CA GLU A 27 6.89 7.84 7.65
C GLU A 27 7.84 6.80 7.06
N PHE A 28 7.42 6.13 5.98
CA PHE A 28 8.22 5.06 5.40
C PHE A 28 7.89 4.93 3.92
N TYR A 29 8.92 4.71 3.11
CA TYR A 29 8.76 4.42 1.69
C TYR A 29 9.87 3.48 1.26
N ASN A 30 9.50 2.44 0.53
CA ASN A 30 10.48 1.56 -0.10
C ASN A 30 9.84 0.86 -1.28
N SER A 31 10.68 0.39 -2.20
CA SER A 31 10.25 -0.38 -3.35
C SER A 31 10.89 -1.76 -3.25
N TYR A 32 10.15 -2.77 -3.70
CA TYR A 32 10.62 -4.14 -3.66
C TYR A 32 10.33 -4.82 -5.00
N ASP A 33 11.34 -5.48 -5.55
CA ASP A 33 11.15 -6.29 -6.73
C ASP A 33 10.46 -7.59 -6.35
N TYR A 34 9.56 -8.07 -7.19
CA TYR A 34 8.92 -9.35 -6.91
C TYR A 34 8.90 -10.20 -8.18
N ASN A 35 8.91 -11.52 -7.99
CA ASN A 35 8.83 -12.49 -9.07
C ASN A 35 7.52 -13.28 -9.01
N SER A 36 6.82 -13.21 -7.90
CA SER A 36 5.57 -13.94 -7.74
C SER A 36 4.65 -13.13 -6.83
N ILE A 37 3.37 -13.49 -6.85
CA ILE A 37 2.40 -12.79 -5.98
C ILE A 37 2.70 -13.07 -4.52
N GLU A 38 3.28 -14.22 -4.22
CA GLU A 38 3.68 -14.54 -2.85
C GLU A 38 4.75 -13.60 -2.35
N ASP A 39 5.64 -13.16 -3.24
CA ASP A 39 6.66 -12.17 -2.86
C ASP A 39 6.01 -10.86 -2.41
N VAL A 40 4.96 -10.44 -3.13
CA VAL A 40 4.27 -9.21 -2.77
C VAL A 40 3.72 -9.32 -1.35
N LEU A 41 3.06 -10.43 -1.07
CA LEU A 41 2.52 -10.64 0.28
C LEU A 41 3.63 -10.67 1.31
N PHE A 42 4.74 -11.35 1.00
CA PHE A 42 5.86 -11.44 1.93
C PHE A 42 6.40 -10.05 2.29
N TYR A 43 6.65 -9.22 1.28
CA TYR A 43 7.19 -7.89 1.55
C TYR A 43 6.19 -7.03 2.32
N LEU A 44 4.91 -7.15 2.00
CA LEU A 44 3.90 -6.38 2.71
C LEU A 44 3.84 -6.76 4.19
N LEU A 45 3.79 -8.06 4.47
CA LEU A 45 3.73 -8.53 5.85
C LEU A 45 5.03 -8.21 6.60
N PHE A 46 6.16 -8.26 5.88
CA PHE A 46 7.42 -7.86 6.47
C PHE A 46 7.39 -6.39 6.89
N CYS A 47 6.88 -5.51 6.01
CA CYS A 47 6.76 -4.10 6.34
C CYS A 47 5.83 -3.89 7.54
N PHE A 48 4.70 -4.59 7.56
CA PHE A 48 3.79 -4.50 8.71
C PHE A 48 4.49 -4.87 10.00
N SER A 49 5.28 -5.94 9.97
CA SER A 49 6.01 -6.39 11.14
C SER A 49 7.02 -5.35 11.60
N GLU A 50 7.80 -4.81 10.65
CA GLU A 50 8.82 -3.82 10.97
C GLU A 50 8.22 -2.52 11.49
N LEU A 51 7.07 -2.15 10.96
CA LEU A 51 6.40 -0.92 11.36
C LEU A 51 5.43 -1.13 12.52
N LYS A 52 5.33 -2.36 12.99
CA LYS A 52 4.47 -2.75 14.13
C LYS A 52 3.01 -2.43 13.85
N LEU A 53 2.57 -2.81 12.65
CA LEU A 53 1.19 -2.62 12.23
C LEU A 53 0.45 -3.94 12.25
N ASN A 54 -0.81 -3.89 12.64
CA ASN A 54 -1.65 -5.07 12.71
C ASN A 54 -2.36 -5.27 11.37
N PRO A 55 -2.10 -6.39 10.65
CA PRO A 55 -2.73 -6.61 9.34
C PRO A 55 -4.26 -6.70 9.40
N ASP A 56 -4.83 -6.99 10.56
CA ASP A 56 -6.29 -7.07 10.70
C ASP A 56 -6.92 -5.68 10.83
N GLU A 57 -6.14 -4.67 11.14
CA GLU A 57 -6.65 -3.35 11.45
C GLU A 57 -6.17 -2.26 10.51
N ILE A 58 -4.91 -2.36 10.07
CA ILE A 58 -4.30 -1.30 9.27
C ILE A 58 -5.05 -1.12 7.95
N HIS A 59 -5.43 0.12 7.67
CA HIS A 59 -6.08 0.44 6.41
C HIS A 59 -5.03 0.42 5.30
N THR A 60 -5.18 -0.51 4.37
CA THR A 60 -4.20 -0.73 3.30
C THR A 60 -4.86 -0.46 1.95
N VAL A 61 -4.30 0.49 1.22
CA VAL A 61 -4.84 0.94 -0.06
C VAL A 61 -3.94 0.45 -1.17
N PHE A 62 -4.53 -0.24 -2.14
CA PHE A 62 -3.78 -0.77 -3.28
C PHE A 62 -4.19 -0.05 -4.56
N SER A 63 -3.20 0.16 -5.43
CA SER A 63 -3.44 0.69 -6.77
C SER A 63 -2.53 -0.04 -7.74
N GLY A 64 -2.73 0.18 -9.02
CA GLY A 64 -1.88 -0.41 -10.05
C GLY A 64 -2.42 -1.73 -10.57
N SER A 65 -1.53 -2.69 -10.78
CA SER A 65 -1.87 -3.96 -11.43
C SER A 65 -2.49 -4.96 -10.45
N ILE A 66 -3.62 -4.59 -9.87
CA ILE A 66 -4.36 -5.45 -8.96
C ILE A 66 -5.84 -5.08 -9.08
N ASP A 67 -6.70 -6.09 -9.11
CA ASP A 67 -8.14 -5.85 -9.12
C ASP A 67 -8.84 -6.95 -8.32
N LEU A 68 -10.15 -6.81 -8.16
CA LEU A 68 -10.93 -7.71 -7.30
C LEU A 68 -10.92 -9.16 -7.77
N ASP A 69 -10.69 -9.37 -9.07
CA ASP A 69 -10.67 -10.72 -9.63
C ASP A 69 -9.28 -11.33 -9.66
N SER A 70 -8.27 -10.59 -9.27
CA SER A 70 -6.90 -11.10 -9.38
C SER A 70 -6.56 -12.07 -8.26
N LYS A 71 -5.66 -13.00 -8.57
CA LYS A 71 -5.16 -13.93 -7.56
C LYS A 71 -4.38 -13.20 -6.48
N LEU A 72 -3.75 -12.10 -6.85
CA LEU A 72 -3.03 -11.29 -5.89
C LEU A 72 -3.98 -10.72 -4.84
N TYR A 73 -5.12 -10.20 -5.28
CA TYR A 73 -6.10 -9.67 -4.35
C TYR A 73 -6.59 -10.75 -3.39
N GLU A 74 -6.90 -11.94 -3.94
CA GLU A 74 -7.33 -13.08 -3.12
C GLU A 74 -6.32 -13.41 -2.05
N LEU A 75 -5.05 -13.48 -2.46
CA LEU A 75 -3.98 -13.83 -1.54
C LEU A 75 -3.82 -12.77 -0.45
N ILE A 76 -3.80 -11.52 -0.85
CA ILE A 76 -3.66 -10.41 0.10
C ILE A 76 -4.81 -10.43 1.10
N TYR A 77 -6.03 -10.60 0.61
CA TYR A 77 -7.20 -10.52 1.46
C TYR A 77 -7.26 -11.66 2.48
N THR A 78 -6.54 -12.73 2.25
CA THR A 78 -6.45 -13.81 3.21
C THR A 78 -5.76 -13.36 4.49
N TYR A 79 -4.83 -12.43 4.38
CA TYR A 79 -4.00 -12.00 5.52
C TYR A 79 -4.23 -10.56 5.95
N VAL A 80 -4.75 -9.71 5.07
CA VAL A 80 -4.97 -8.30 5.35
C VAL A 80 -6.46 -8.03 5.22
N ARG A 81 -7.08 -7.50 6.27
CA ARG A 81 -8.54 -7.42 6.33
C ARG A 81 -9.12 -6.11 5.82
N ASN A 82 -8.44 -5.02 6.02
CA ASN A 82 -8.98 -3.70 5.70
C ASN A 82 -8.34 -3.19 4.41
N VAL A 83 -8.79 -3.73 3.28
CA VAL A 83 -8.18 -3.49 1.98
C VAL A 83 -9.10 -2.63 1.12
N GLU A 84 -8.51 -1.65 0.47
CA GLU A 84 -9.23 -0.79 -0.47
C GLU A 84 -8.46 -0.74 -1.78
N LEU A 85 -9.15 -0.83 -2.91
CA LEU A 85 -8.53 -0.68 -4.23
C LEU A 85 -8.94 0.66 -4.81
N ILE A 86 -7.96 1.36 -5.37
CA ILE A 86 -8.22 2.66 -6.01
C ILE A 86 -7.62 2.66 -7.41
N GLU A 87 -7.93 3.70 -8.18
CA GLU A 87 -7.39 3.86 -9.51
C GLU A 87 -5.87 3.91 -9.47
N PRO A 88 -5.21 3.41 -10.52
CA PRO A 88 -3.75 3.42 -10.56
C PRO A 88 -3.18 4.81 -10.37
N ILE A 89 -2.05 4.87 -9.66
CA ILE A 89 -1.35 6.12 -9.40
C ILE A 89 0.01 6.04 -10.07
N ASP A 90 0.35 7.10 -10.78
CA ASP A 90 1.66 7.21 -11.41
C ASP A 90 2.63 7.80 -10.40
N ILE A 91 3.28 6.90 -9.67
CA ILE A 91 4.24 7.32 -8.64
C ILE A 91 5.39 8.11 -9.26
N ASP A 92 5.81 7.71 -10.46
CA ASP A 92 6.93 8.39 -11.12
C ASP A 92 6.59 9.81 -11.52
N GLY A 93 5.32 10.08 -11.78
CA GLY A 93 4.87 11.40 -12.16
C GLY A 93 4.42 12.27 -11.02
N ILE A 94 4.49 11.76 -9.79
CA ILE A 94 4.00 12.47 -8.63
C ILE A 94 5.16 12.92 -7.74
N ASP A 95 5.18 14.22 -7.45
CA ASP A 95 6.11 14.80 -6.52
C ASP A 95 5.76 14.33 -5.11
N PHE A 96 6.75 13.88 -4.35
CA PHE A 96 6.53 13.47 -2.98
C PHE A 96 5.95 14.58 -2.11
N ASN A 97 6.17 15.83 -2.48
CA ASN A 97 5.53 16.94 -1.78
C ASN A 97 4.02 16.87 -1.94
N ILE A 98 3.56 16.41 -3.08
CA ILE A 98 2.13 16.24 -3.32
C ILE A 98 1.61 15.09 -2.48
N LEU A 99 2.37 13.99 -2.37
CA LEU A 99 1.98 12.87 -1.54
C LEU A 99 1.88 13.27 -0.08
N ASN A 100 2.73 14.18 0.36
CA ASN A 100 2.71 14.65 1.73
C ASN A 100 1.68 15.75 1.96
N SER A 101 1.09 16.27 0.91
CA SER A 101 0.04 17.27 1.02
C SER A 101 -1.27 16.55 1.34
N ASN A 102 -2.34 17.29 1.39
CA ASN A 102 -3.65 16.69 1.65
C ASN A 102 -4.34 16.18 0.39
N ILE A 103 -3.70 16.32 -0.76
CA ILE A 103 -4.35 15.95 -2.00
C ILE A 103 -4.71 14.47 -2.05
N LEU A 104 -3.73 13.60 -1.83
CA LEU A 104 -4.00 12.17 -1.80
C LEU A 104 -4.66 11.75 -0.49
N LEU A 105 -4.18 12.27 0.62
CA LEU A 105 -4.65 11.83 1.92
C LEU A 105 -6.08 12.24 2.19
N SER A 106 -6.55 13.29 1.56
CA SER A 106 -7.94 13.71 1.74
C SER A 106 -8.91 12.79 1.02
N GLU A 107 -8.40 11.94 0.12
CA GLU A 107 -9.24 10.96 -0.57
C GLU A 107 -9.54 9.76 0.29
N PHE A 108 -8.79 9.60 1.32
CA PHE A 108 -8.89 8.44 2.19
C PHE A 108 -9.47 8.83 3.54
#